data_1dc5d0e735c9dce1bf6942547a7c1131
#
_entry.id   1dc5d0e735c9dce1bf6942547a7c1131
#
_cell.length_a   1.000
_cell.length_b   1.000
_cell.length_c   1.000
_cell.angle_alpha   90.00
_cell.angle_beta   90.00
_cell.angle_gamma   90.00
#
_symmetry.space_group_name_H-M   'P 1'
#
loop_
_entity.id
_entity.type
_entity.pdbx_description
1 polymer ?
#
loop_
_entity_poly.entity_id
_entity_poly.type
_entity_poly.pdbx_seq_one_letter_code
_entity_poly.pdbx_strand_id
1 'polypeptide(L)'
;GNQFVPAVALRPDGGFVVTWESDGADGDEFGVRARRFTNAGAGVGNEGGVNDVTMFTQRLPAIGVDGSGNFRIAWQTEVVQNDFGVAARPFAADSTPQAVQFEVNVFTAGFQHNADIAVAADGSFVVVWQDDGQQADQDIFLRTFDADGDPTSAEIAVNQSEGFFRARPAVAMDALGNLVVAWEAELVGELHNIYARLFDADGVPLTGEFRVNATVAGEQKAPDVARQGTGEFLVVWESFGQDGDQT
;
A
#
# COMPACT_ATOMS: atom_id res chain seq x y z
N GLY A 1 7.21 10.33 -21.46
CA GLY A 1 6.94 8.91 -21.19
C GLY A 1 5.47 8.66 -20.94
N ASN A 2 5.09 7.42 -20.85
CA ASN A 2 3.75 7.01 -20.44
C ASN A 2 3.59 7.13 -18.92
N GLN A 3 2.34 7.27 -18.45
CA GLN A 3 1.99 7.38 -17.04
C GLN A 3 1.06 6.22 -16.68
N PHE A 4 1.30 5.56 -15.55
CA PHE A 4 0.58 4.36 -15.15
C PHE A 4 0.29 4.35 -13.64
N VAL A 5 -0.61 3.46 -13.21
CA VAL A 5 -0.88 3.10 -11.82
C VAL A 5 -1.00 4.33 -10.91
N PRO A 6 -2.00 5.21 -11.14
CA PRO A 6 -2.20 6.34 -10.26
C PRO A 6 -2.79 5.92 -8.92
N ALA A 7 -2.35 6.59 -7.84
CA ALA A 7 -2.98 6.54 -6.53
C ALA A 7 -3.32 7.97 -6.06
N VAL A 8 -4.37 8.10 -5.23
CA VAL A 8 -4.86 9.41 -4.77
C VAL A 8 -5.17 9.38 -3.29
N ALA A 9 -4.82 10.46 -2.59
CA ALA A 9 -5.23 10.67 -1.20
C ALA A 9 -5.81 12.06 -1.01
N LEU A 10 -6.91 12.13 -0.24
CA LEU A 10 -7.58 13.37 0.09
C LEU A 10 -6.84 14.10 1.21
N ARG A 11 -6.83 15.42 1.14
CA ARG A 11 -6.25 16.31 2.15
C ARG A 11 -7.33 16.90 3.04
N PRO A 12 -7.00 17.29 4.30
CA PRO A 12 -7.96 17.93 5.20
C PRO A 12 -8.57 19.24 4.67
N ASP A 13 -7.87 19.94 3.77
CA ASP A 13 -8.35 21.17 3.13
C ASP A 13 -9.31 20.92 1.94
N GLY A 14 -9.66 19.65 1.69
CA GLY A 14 -10.51 19.21 0.58
C GLY A 14 -9.78 19.08 -0.75
N GLY A 15 -8.50 19.47 -0.84
CA GLY A 15 -7.63 19.17 -1.97
C GLY A 15 -7.20 17.70 -1.96
N PHE A 16 -6.36 17.31 -2.90
CA PHE A 16 -5.83 15.94 -2.99
C PHE A 16 -4.43 15.91 -3.58
N VAL A 17 -3.75 14.80 -3.35
CA VAL A 17 -2.46 14.48 -3.98
C VAL A 17 -2.64 13.25 -4.84
N VAL A 18 -2.10 13.29 -6.05
CA VAL A 18 -2.01 12.13 -6.95
C VAL A 18 -0.56 11.75 -7.07
N THR A 19 -0.26 10.46 -6.99
CA THR A 19 1.04 9.87 -7.33
C THR A 19 0.87 8.86 -8.45
N TRP A 20 1.90 8.63 -9.25
CA TRP A 20 1.88 7.69 -10.37
C TRP A 20 3.29 7.25 -10.75
N GLU A 21 3.41 6.15 -11.46
CA GLU A 21 4.65 5.75 -12.11
C GLU A 21 4.77 6.44 -13.48
N SER A 22 5.98 6.82 -13.85
CA SER A 22 6.26 7.58 -15.08
C SER A 22 7.50 7.02 -15.77
N ASP A 23 7.31 6.61 -17.01
CA ASP A 23 8.37 6.08 -17.89
C ASP A 23 9.41 7.16 -18.21
N GLY A 24 10.67 6.91 -17.86
CA GLY A 24 11.83 7.77 -18.14
C GLY A 24 11.84 9.11 -17.42
N ALA A 25 11.05 9.29 -16.35
CA ALA A 25 10.85 10.60 -15.73
C ALA A 25 12.00 11.05 -14.84
N ASP A 26 12.81 10.15 -14.33
CA ASP A 26 13.97 10.40 -13.48
C ASP A 26 15.32 10.15 -14.16
N GLY A 27 15.28 9.76 -15.44
CA GLY A 27 16.47 9.56 -16.28
C GLY A 27 16.84 8.10 -16.50
N ASP A 28 16.11 7.16 -15.89
CA ASP A 28 16.22 5.72 -16.12
C ASP A 28 14.84 5.15 -16.47
N GLU A 29 14.51 3.91 -16.11
CA GLU A 29 13.31 3.20 -16.53
C GLU A 29 12.00 3.85 -16.05
N PHE A 30 11.51 3.48 -14.89
CA PHE A 30 10.30 4.06 -14.27
C PHE A 30 10.66 4.77 -12.98
N GLY A 31 10.17 5.99 -12.83
CA GLY A 31 10.24 6.75 -11.58
C GLY A 31 8.85 7.08 -11.05
N VAL A 32 8.76 7.41 -9.77
CA VAL A 32 7.52 7.84 -9.12
C VAL A 32 7.40 9.36 -9.15
N ARG A 33 6.23 9.85 -9.55
CA ARG A 33 5.85 11.27 -9.59
C ARG A 33 4.68 11.55 -8.67
N ALA A 34 4.58 12.79 -8.20
CA ALA A 34 3.43 13.26 -7.46
C ALA A 34 3.07 14.69 -7.81
N ARG A 35 1.80 15.06 -7.67
CA ARG A 35 1.29 16.41 -7.82
C ARG A 35 0.10 16.66 -6.91
N ARG A 36 0.04 17.88 -6.35
CA ARG A 36 -1.10 18.35 -5.56
C ARG A 36 -2.14 19.03 -6.41
N PHE A 37 -3.38 18.96 -5.94
CA PHE A 37 -4.53 19.61 -6.55
C PHE A 37 -5.40 20.30 -5.49
N THR A 38 -6.07 21.36 -5.87
CA THR A 38 -7.11 22.00 -5.06
C THR A 38 -8.38 21.13 -5.04
N ASN A 39 -9.33 21.42 -4.17
CA ASN A 39 -10.67 20.82 -4.17
C ASN A 39 -11.48 21.06 -5.45
N ALA A 40 -11.10 22.03 -6.26
CA ALA A 40 -11.67 22.31 -7.58
C ALA A 40 -10.94 21.59 -8.73
N GLY A 41 -9.95 20.73 -8.43
CA GLY A 41 -9.18 20.00 -9.43
C GLY A 41 -8.09 20.83 -10.14
N ALA A 42 -7.80 22.05 -9.68
CA ALA A 42 -6.70 22.82 -10.24
C ALA A 42 -5.35 22.33 -9.68
N GLY A 43 -4.37 22.07 -10.57
CA GLY A 43 -3.02 21.67 -10.16
C GLY A 43 -2.32 22.77 -9.35
N VAL A 44 -1.68 22.39 -8.24
CA VAL A 44 -0.89 23.28 -7.38
C VAL A 44 0.60 22.99 -7.60
N GLY A 45 1.30 23.94 -8.19
CA GLY A 45 2.69 23.75 -8.57
C GLY A 45 2.90 22.77 -9.74
N ASN A 46 4.14 22.40 -9.96
CA ASN A 46 4.52 21.38 -10.93
C ASN A 46 4.47 19.99 -10.29
N GLU A 47 4.47 18.97 -11.13
CA GLU A 47 4.76 17.62 -10.67
C GLU A 47 6.20 17.51 -10.17
N GLY A 48 6.42 16.73 -9.12
CA GLY A 48 7.72 16.49 -8.51
C GLY A 48 8.13 15.01 -8.58
N GLY A 49 9.45 14.75 -8.60
CA GLY A 49 9.99 13.41 -8.37
C GLY A 49 9.81 13.00 -6.91
N VAL A 50 9.45 11.75 -6.69
CA VAL A 50 9.25 11.17 -5.36
C VAL A 50 10.50 10.42 -4.90
N ASN A 51 11.01 9.52 -5.73
CA ASN A 51 12.21 8.73 -5.45
C ASN A 51 13.49 9.56 -5.53
N ASP A 52 14.43 9.29 -4.60
CA ASP A 52 15.79 9.84 -4.64
C ASP A 52 16.76 8.94 -5.42
N VAL A 53 16.55 7.63 -5.32
CA VAL A 53 17.27 6.63 -6.12
C VAL A 53 16.62 6.60 -7.49
N THR A 54 17.38 6.90 -8.52
CA THR A 54 16.92 6.96 -9.91
C THR A 54 17.44 5.80 -10.77
N MET A 55 18.24 4.92 -10.18
CA MET A 55 18.68 3.69 -10.87
C MET A 55 17.60 2.63 -10.82
N PHE A 56 17.44 1.92 -11.92
CA PHE A 56 16.45 0.86 -12.09
C PHE A 56 15.00 1.36 -11.99
N THR A 57 14.09 0.45 -11.73
CA THR A 57 12.65 0.67 -11.78
C THR A 57 12.06 1.01 -10.41
N GLN A 58 11.27 2.11 -10.33
CA GLN A 58 10.42 2.46 -9.21
C GLN A 58 8.96 2.50 -9.65
N ARG A 59 8.08 1.69 -9.04
CA ARG A 59 6.72 1.43 -9.53
C ARG A 59 5.70 1.26 -8.41
N LEU A 60 4.41 1.17 -8.81
CA LEU A 60 3.29 0.82 -7.95
C LEU A 60 3.22 1.71 -6.69
N PRO A 61 3.15 3.05 -6.83
CA PRO A 61 3.09 3.92 -5.67
C PRO A 61 1.74 3.86 -4.97
N ALA A 62 1.76 3.89 -3.64
CA ALA A 62 0.63 4.12 -2.76
C ALA A 62 0.85 5.38 -1.94
N ILE A 63 -0.21 6.06 -1.50
CA ILE A 63 -0.12 7.35 -0.81
C ILE A 63 -1.12 7.45 0.33
N GLY A 64 -0.67 8.00 1.47
CA GLY A 64 -1.52 8.40 2.59
C GLY A 64 -1.23 9.82 3.03
N VAL A 65 -2.23 10.50 3.61
CA VAL A 65 -2.17 11.91 4.06
C VAL A 65 -2.54 11.98 5.53
N ASP A 66 -1.77 12.76 6.32
CA ASP A 66 -2.04 13.00 7.74
C ASP A 66 -3.02 14.16 7.99
N GLY A 67 -3.39 14.38 9.26
CA GLY A 67 -4.32 15.43 9.67
C GLY A 67 -3.82 16.87 9.44
N SER A 68 -2.53 17.07 9.17
CA SER A 68 -1.89 18.34 8.84
C SER A 68 -1.73 18.55 7.33
N GLY A 69 -2.08 17.54 6.52
CA GLY A 69 -1.94 17.55 5.08
C GLY A 69 -0.54 17.16 4.58
N ASN A 70 0.37 16.75 5.46
CA ASN A 70 1.60 16.08 5.04
C ASN A 70 1.25 14.70 4.50
N PHE A 71 2.09 14.17 3.63
CA PHE A 71 1.80 12.89 3.00
C PHE A 71 3.03 11.99 2.94
N ARG A 72 2.77 10.70 2.85
CA ARG A 72 3.79 9.68 2.67
C ARG A 72 3.45 8.86 1.44
N ILE A 73 4.47 8.54 0.66
CA ILE A 73 4.34 7.70 -0.51
C ILE A 73 5.23 6.49 -0.26
N ALA A 74 4.65 5.29 -0.46
CA ALA A 74 5.37 4.03 -0.50
C ALA A 74 5.33 3.50 -1.93
N TRP A 75 6.38 2.79 -2.36
CA TRP A 75 6.47 2.23 -3.71
C TRP A 75 7.37 1.00 -3.75
N GLN A 76 7.21 0.21 -4.77
CA GLN A 76 8.13 -0.86 -5.11
C GLN A 76 9.39 -0.24 -5.75
N THR A 77 10.56 -0.60 -5.24
CA THR A 77 11.87 -0.16 -5.74
C THR A 77 12.73 -1.34 -6.16
N GLU A 78 13.33 -1.29 -7.31
CA GLU A 78 14.34 -2.26 -7.71
C GLU A 78 15.68 -1.84 -7.10
N VAL A 79 16.27 -2.70 -6.27
CA VAL A 79 17.50 -2.42 -5.49
C VAL A 79 18.74 -2.85 -6.25
N VAL A 80 18.66 -4.03 -6.89
CA VAL A 80 19.61 -4.57 -7.88
C VAL A 80 18.78 -5.23 -8.96
N GLN A 81 19.36 -5.42 -10.14
CA GLN A 81 18.62 -5.94 -11.29
C GLN A 81 17.81 -7.21 -10.94
N ASN A 82 16.48 -7.12 -11.09
CA ASN A 82 15.48 -8.15 -10.76
C ASN A 82 15.41 -8.53 -9.25
N ASP A 83 15.74 -7.61 -8.35
CA ASP A 83 15.52 -7.77 -6.91
C ASP A 83 14.77 -6.53 -6.40
N PHE A 84 13.58 -6.73 -5.83
CA PHE A 84 12.66 -5.65 -5.48
C PHE A 84 12.45 -5.58 -3.98
N GLY A 85 12.46 -4.35 -3.47
CA GLY A 85 12.07 -4.00 -2.11
C GLY A 85 10.94 -2.96 -2.09
N VAL A 86 10.57 -2.55 -0.91
CA VAL A 86 9.60 -1.47 -0.69
C VAL A 86 10.32 -0.28 -0.08
N ALA A 87 10.18 0.88 -0.70
CA ALA A 87 10.68 2.15 -0.19
C ALA A 87 9.53 3.08 0.18
N ALA A 88 9.80 4.01 1.08
CA ALA A 88 8.87 5.09 1.43
C ALA A 88 9.59 6.43 1.60
N ARG A 89 8.85 7.52 1.45
CA ARG A 89 9.36 8.88 1.66
C ARG A 89 8.27 9.80 2.20
N PRO A 90 8.58 10.61 3.25
CA PRO A 90 7.67 11.61 3.79
C PRO A 90 7.82 12.95 3.05
N PHE A 91 6.69 13.65 2.92
CA PHE A 91 6.57 14.97 2.33
C PHE A 91 5.74 15.90 3.21
N ALA A 92 6.15 17.16 3.30
CA ALA A 92 5.33 18.21 3.89
C ALA A 92 4.09 18.52 3.03
N ALA A 93 3.13 19.19 3.63
CA ALA A 93 1.89 19.60 2.97
C ALA A 93 2.08 20.46 1.71
N ASP A 94 3.24 21.10 1.55
CA ASP A 94 3.62 21.86 0.36
C ASP A 94 4.36 21.05 -0.71
N SER A 95 4.55 19.75 -0.49
CA SER A 95 5.32 18.79 -1.29
C SER A 95 6.85 18.90 -1.14
N THR A 96 7.34 19.60 -0.13
CA THR A 96 8.76 19.56 0.21
C THR A 96 9.09 18.22 0.84
N PRO A 97 10.11 17.47 0.35
CA PRO A 97 10.57 16.26 1.01
C PRO A 97 11.02 16.56 2.45
N GLN A 98 10.58 15.78 3.41
CA GLN A 98 10.96 15.92 4.81
C GLN A 98 12.19 15.07 5.16
N ALA A 99 12.42 14.00 4.40
CA ALA A 99 13.59 13.15 4.51
C ALA A 99 13.98 12.56 3.15
N VAL A 100 15.12 11.87 3.11
CA VAL A 100 15.46 10.94 2.02
C VAL A 100 14.53 9.74 2.06
N GLN A 101 14.41 9.03 0.94
CA GLN A 101 13.71 7.74 0.95
C GLN A 101 14.40 6.74 1.87
N PHE A 102 13.64 5.82 2.43
CA PHE A 102 14.14 4.73 3.27
C PHE A 102 13.49 3.41 2.89
N GLU A 103 14.17 2.30 3.17
CA GLU A 103 13.63 0.96 2.97
C GLU A 103 12.65 0.59 4.08
N VAL A 104 11.48 0.11 3.68
CA VAL A 104 10.41 -0.32 4.58
C VAL A 104 10.68 -1.72 5.12
N ASN A 105 11.00 -2.66 4.21
CA ASN A 105 11.33 -4.04 4.54
C ASN A 105 12.77 -4.17 5.04
N VAL A 106 12.99 -5.12 5.96
CA VAL A 106 14.31 -5.50 6.49
C VAL A 106 14.82 -6.76 5.81
N PHE A 107 13.90 -7.69 5.53
CA PHE A 107 14.22 -8.86 4.74
C PHE A 107 14.28 -8.46 3.26
N THR A 108 15.38 -8.76 2.59
CA THR A 108 15.69 -8.27 1.24
C THR A 108 15.90 -9.39 0.21
N ALA A 109 15.77 -10.66 0.59
CA ALA A 109 15.86 -11.75 -0.36
C ALA A 109 14.49 -12.03 -1.00
N GLY A 110 14.43 -12.21 -2.31
CA GLY A 110 13.19 -12.37 -3.08
C GLY A 110 12.53 -11.04 -3.40
N PHE A 111 11.26 -11.09 -3.79
CA PHE A 111 10.53 -9.89 -4.21
C PHE A 111 9.62 -9.39 -3.09
N GLN A 112 9.79 -8.13 -2.70
CA GLN A 112 8.84 -7.39 -1.89
C GLN A 112 8.15 -6.36 -2.77
N HIS A 113 6.83 -6.48 -2.93
CA HIS A 113 6.10 -5.71 -3.93
C HIS A 113 4.63 -5.48 -3.53
N ASN A 114 3.87 -4.78 -4.41
CA ASN A 114 2.46 -4.45 -4.19
C ASN A 114 2.21 -3.80 -2.81
N ALA A 115 3.03 -2.80 -2.48
CA ALA A 115 2.88 -2.09 -1.21
C ALA A 115 1.63 -1.22 -1.19
N ASP A 116 0.99 -1.15 -0.01
CA ASP A 116 -0.04 -0.15 0.30
C ASP A 116 0.27 0.54 1.64
N ILE A 117 -0.28 1.73 1.88
CA ILE A 117 0.03 2.58 3.02
C ILE A 117 -1.22 3.23 3.61
N ALA A 118 -1.37 3.18 4.93
CA ALA A 118 -2.34 3.99 5.68
C ALA A 118 -1.62 4.92 6.66
N VAL A 119 -2.07 6.17 6.73
CA VAL A 119 -1.46 7.23 7.54
C VAL A 119 -2.49 7.76 8.54
N ALA A 120 -2.13 7.79 9.82
CA ALA A 120 -2.94 8.34 10.89
C ALA A 120 -2.92 9.88 10.89
N ALA A 121 -3.85 10.50 11.64
CA ALA A 121 -3.96 11.95 11.72
C ALA A 121 -2.73 12.61 12.38
N ASP A 122 -2.03 11.92 13.26
CA ASP A 122 -0.80 12.38 13.93
C ASP A 122 0.46 12.18 13.07
N GLY A 123 0.34 11.50 11.92
CA GLY A 123 1.41 11.23 11.00
C GLY A 123 2.07 9.87 11.18
N SER A 124 1.75 9.09 12.20
CA SER A 124 2.16 7.68 12.26
C SER A 124 1.54 6.90 11.09
N PHE A 125 2.17 5.82 10.67
CA PHE A 125 1.71 5.10 9.48
C PHE A 125 2.07 3.61 9.51
N VAL A 126 1.40 2.85 8.67
CA VAL A 126 1.68 1.45 8.40
C VAL A 126 1.90 1.27 6.90
N VAL A 127 2.84 0.42 6.55
CA VAL A 127 2.99 -0.11 5.19
C VAL A 127 2.74 -1.60 5.23
N VAL A 128 1.97 -2.10 4.26
CA VAL A 128 1.76 -3.52 4.01
C VAL A 128 2.36 -3.88 2.66
N TRP A 129 2.85 -5.10 2.49
CA TRP A 129 3.41 -5.55 1.21
C TRP A 129 3.27 -7.07 1.05
N GLN A 130 3.40 -7.51 -0.17
CA GLN A 130 3.56 -8.91 -0.53
C GLN A 130 5.05 -9.25 -0.52
N ASP A 131 5.39 -10.41 0.05
CA ASP A 131 6.76 -10.93 0.15
C ASP A 131 6.83 -12.35 -0.44
N ASP A 132 7.72 -12.55 -1.40
CA ASP A 132 7.91 -13.85 -2.07
C ASP A 132 9.16 -14.58 -1.56
N GLY A 133 9.83 -14.11 -0.50
CA GLY A 133 11.14 -14.58 -0.10
C GLY A 133 11.33 -15.04 1.34
N GLN A 134 10.56 -14.51 2.29
CA GLN A 134 10.79 -14.82 3.72
C GLN A 134 10.34 -16.23 4.12
N GLN A 135 9.32 -16.75 3.49
CA GLN A 135 8.75 -18.08 3.75
C GLN A 135 8.68 -18.89 2.45
N ALA A 136 8.25 -20.13 2.54
CA ALA A 136 8.18 -21.01 1.37
C ALA A 136 7.10 -20.61 0.36
N ASP A 137 6.11 -19.83 0.82
CA ASP A 137 4.95 -19.33 0.07
C ASP A 137 4.99 -17.80 -0.03
N GLN A 138 4.13 -17.22 -0.85
CA GLN A 138 3.92 -15.78 -0.88
C GLN A 138 3.12 -15.35 0.35
N ASP A 139 3.61 -14.38 1.10
CA ASP A 139 3.00 -13.92 2.34
C ASP A 139 2.75 -12.40 2.32
N ILE A 140 1.86 -11.95 3.20
CA ILE A 140 1.62 -10.53 3.44
C ILE A 140 2.28 -10.13 4.75
N PHE A 141 3.08 -9.07 4.70
CA PHE A 141 3.70 -8.45 5.86
C PHE A 141 3.19 -7.04 6.09
N LEU A 142 3.32 -6.57 7.31
CA LEU A 142 3.16 -5.17 7.69
C LEU A 142 4.30 -4.71 8.57
N ARG A 143 4.51 -3.38 8.59
CA ARG A 143 5.39 -2.71 9.53
C ARG A 143 4.82 -1.34 9.88
N THR A 144 4.86 -0.98 11.16
CA THR A 144 4.38 0.30 11.68
C THR A 144 5.54 1.26 11.89
N PHE A 145 5.25 2.56 11.72
CA PHE A 145 6.22 3.65 11.80
C PHE A 145 5.61 4.82 12.56
N ASP A 146 6.43 5.57 13.25
CA ASP A 146 6.03 6.87 13.78
C ASP A 146 5.97 7.97 12.71
N ALA A 147 5.65 9.19 13.11
CA ALA A 147 5.51 10.34 12.20
C ALA A 147 6.84 10.76 11.55
N ASP A 148 7.97 10.46 12.17
CA ASP A 148 9.31 10.78 11.67
C ASP A 148 9.82 9.71 10.67
N GLY A 149 9.13 8.56 10.60
CA GLY A 149 9.48 7.43 9.74
C GLY A 149 10.36 6.40 10.44
N ASP A 150 10.53 6.51 11.75
CA ASP A 150 11.23 5.50 12.52
C ASP A 150 10.31 4.28 12.76
N PRO A 151 10.80 3.04 12.55
CA PRO A 151 9.97 1.86 12.71
C PRO A 151 9.61 1.64 14.19
N THR A 152 8.32 1.46 14.45
CA THR A 152 7.78 1.15 15.78
C THR A 152 7.53 -0.34 15.99
N SER A 153 7.58 -1.15 14.92
CA SER A 153 7.50 -2.61 14.97
C SER A 153 8.62 -3.29 14.18
N ALA A 154 8.81 -4.59 14.42
CA ALA A 154 9.44 -5.48 13.45
C ALA A 154 8.49 -5.71 12.26
N GLU A 155 8.94 -6.48 11.26
CA GLU A 155 8.04 -7.02 10.23
C GLU A 155 7.09 -8.04 10.87
N ILE A 156 5.81 -7.90 10.60
CA ILE A 156 4.74 -8.71 11.18
C ILE A 156 4.02 -9.45 10.06
N ALA A 157 3.97 -10.78 10.13
CA ALA A 157 3.20 -11.59 9.21
C ALA A 157 1.69 -11.36 9.42
N VAL A 158 0.99 -10.97 8.35
CA VAL A 158 -0.44 -10.67 8.39
C VAL A 158 -1.28 -11.93 8.32
N ASN A 159 -1.01 -12.79 7.36
CA ASN A 159 -1.73 -14.04 7.16
C ASN A 159 -1.32 -15.12 8.18
N GLN A 160 -2.20 -16.10 8.40
CA GLN A 160 -1.99 -17.19 9.33
C GLN A 160 -2.12 -18.57 8.67
N SER A 161 -2.99 -18.69 7.67
CA SER A 161 -3.24 -19.96 7.01
C SER A 161 -2.10 -20.32 6.08
N GLU A 162 -1.80 -21.58 5.95
CA GLU A 162 -0.91 -22.10 4.90
C GLU A 162 -1.63 -22.06 3.54
N GLY A 163 -0.94 -21.69 2.49
CA GLY A 163 -1.49 -21.60 1.14
C GLY A 163 -0.40 -21.27 0.13
N PHE A 164 -0.72 -21.34 -1.15
CA PHE A 164 0.27 -21.18 -2.21
C PHE A 164 0.44 -19.75 -2.70
N PHE A 165 -0.56 -18.90 -2.46
CA PHE A 165 -0.57 -17.56 -3.04
C PHE A 165 -1.30 -16.57 -2.13
N ARG A 166 -0.66 -15.45 -1.87
CA ARG A 166 -1.27 -14.27 -1.23
C ARG A 166 -0.71 -13.03 -1.89
N ALA A 167 -1.59 -12.11 -2.27
CA ALA A 167 -1.17 -10.96 -3.03
C ALA A 167 -2.08 -9.74 -2.83
N ARG A 168 -1.60 -8.61 -3.34
CA ARG A 168 -2.34 -7.36 -3.42
C ARG A 168 -2.98 -6.96 -2.10
N PRO A 169 -2.17 -6.79 -1.05
CA PRO A 169 -2.69 -6.29 0.21
C PRO A 169 -3.21 -4.86 0.04
N ALA A 170 -4.28 -4.55 0.76
CA ALA A 170 -4.79 -3.21 0.96
C ALA A 170 -4.95 -2.94 2.44
N VAL A 171 -4.67 -1.72 2.91
CA VAL A 171 -4.73 -1.37 4.32
C VAL A 171 -5.49 -0.07 4.55
N ALA A 172 -6.33 -0.05 5.58
CA ALA A 172 -6.97 1.17 6.07
C ALA A 172 -6.90 1.25 7.60
N MET A 173 -6.92 2.48 8.11
CA MET A 173 -6.73 2.79 9.52
C MET A 173 -7.91 3.61 10.06
N ASP A 174 -8.33 3.35 11.31
CA ASP A 174 -9.30 4.19 12.01
C ASP A 174 -8.62 5.35 12.77
N ALA A 175 -9.43 6.19 13.43
CA ALA A 175 -8.93 7.35 14.16
C ALA A 175 -8.07 7.00 15.39
N LEU A 176 -8.10 5.76 15.85
CA LEU A 176 -7.29 5.25 16.98
C LEU A 176 -6.01 4.56 16.50
N GLY A 177 -5.79 4.50 15.18
CA GLY A 177 -4.66 3.80 14.58
C GLY A 177 -4.88 2.29 14.38
N ASN A 178 -6.06 1.73 14.73
CA ASN A 178 -6.31 0.33 14.47
C ASN A 178 -6.43 0.08 12.96
N LEU A 179 -5.96 -1.08 12.52
CA LEU A 179 -5.81 -1.44 11.12
C LEU A 179 -6.83 -2.49 10.69
N VAL A 180 -7.23 -2.43 9.44
CA VAL A 180 -7.76 -3.56 8.70
C VAL A 180 -6.87 -3.79 7.49
N VAL A 181 -6.38 -5.00 7.33
CA VAL A 181 -5.62 -5.43 6.15
C VAL A 181 -6.48 -6.45 5.41
N ALA A 182 -6.67 -6.26 4.11
CA ALA A 182 -7.33 -7.20 3.22
C ALA A 182 -6.36 -7.65 2.12
N TRP A 183 -6.49 -8.89 1.64
CA TRP A 183 -5.65 -9.44 0.59
C TRP A 183 -6.38 -10.52 -0.20
N GLU A 184 -5.91 -10.82 -1.41
CA GLU A 184 -6.33 -11.99 -2.14
C GLU A 184 -5.48 -13.20 -1.74
N ALA A 185 -6.09 -14.38 -1.61
CA ALA A 185 -5.38 -15.61 -1.31
C ALA A 185 -5.99 -16.81 -2.03
N GLU A 186 -5.13 -17.73 -2.47
CA GLU A 186 -5.47 -19.07 -2.91
C GLU A 186 -5.02 -20.05 -1.82
N LEU A 187 -5.97 -20.60 -1.08
CA LEU A 187 -5.71 -21.64 -0.08
C LEU A 187 -5.87 -23.02 -0.71
N VAL A 188 -5.33 -24.05 -0.02
CA VAL A 188 -5.36 -25.42 -0.51
C VAL A 188 -6.79 -25.88 -0.84
N GLY A 189 -7.06 -26.14 -2.12
CA GLY A 189 -8.36 -26.63 -2.60
C GLY A 189 -9.40 -25.54 -2.84
N GLU A 190 -9.04 -24.26 -2.74
CA GLU A 190 -9.91 -23.12 -3.03
C GLU A 190 -9.40 -22.37 -4.28
N LEU A 191 -10.27 -21.59 -4.91
CA LEU A 191 -9.89 -20.54 -5.84
C LEU A 191 -9.49 -19.28 -5.06
N HIS A 192 -9.06 -18.22 -5.77
CA HIS A 192 -8.77 -16.94 -5.13
C HIS A 192 -10.00 -16.40 -4.38
N ASN A 193 -9.81 -16.06 -3.12
CA ASN A 193 -10.78 -15.44 -2.23
C ASN A 193 -10.17 -14.21 -1.55
N ILE A 194 -11.02 -13.36 -1.00
CA ILE A 194 -10.59 -12.19 -0.23
C ILE A 194 -10.61 -12.53 1.25
N TYR A 195 -9.48 -12.32 1.90
CA TYR A 195 -9.29 -12.45 3.33
C TYR A 195 -8.99 -11.12 3.97
N ALA A 196 -9.28 -10.99 5.25
CA ALA A 196 -8.92 -9.83 6.04
C ALA A 196 -8.52 -10.21 7.47
N ARG A 197 -7.80 -9.30 8.13
CA ARG A 197 -7.42 -9.39 9.54
C ARG A 197 -7.33 -8.00 10.15
N LEU A 198 -7.71 -7.87 11.42
CA LEU A 198 -7.64 -6.62 12.15
C LEU A 198 -6.46 -6.62 13.12
N PHE A 199 -5.85 -5.44 13.28
CA PHE A 199 -4.74 -5.20 14.18
C PHE A 199 -4.98 -3.90 14.97
N ASP A 200 -4.34 -3.76 16.12
CA ASP A 200 -4.24 -2.47 16.79
C ASP A 200 -3.16 -1.58 16.16
N ALA A 201 -2.98 -0.38 16.72
CA ALA A 201 -2.02 0.60 16.23
C ALA A 201 -0.54 0.14 16.30
N ASP A 202 -0.24 -0.79 17.20
CA ASP A 202 1.11 -1.37 17.37
C ASP A 202 1.34 -2.59 16.45
N GLY A 203 0.34 -2.96 15.64
CA GLY A 203 0.37 -4.13 14.78
C GLY A 203 0.08 -5.45 15.49
N VAL A 204 -0.47 -5.41 16.71
CA VAL A 204 -0.87 -6.61 17.44
C VAL A 204 -2.22 -7.10 16.88
N PRO A 205 -2.34 -8.38 16.49
CA PRO A 205 -3.58 -8.89 15.94
C PRO A 205 -4.76 -8.81 16.93
N LEU A 206 -5.85 -8.21 16.50
CA LEU A 206 -7.12 -8.16 17.23
C LEU A 206 -8.05 -9.34 16.86
N THR A 207 -7.86 -9.93 15.69
CA THR A 207 -8.63 -11.08 15.20
C THR A 207 -7.72 -12.16 14.61
N GLY A 208 -8.25 -13.36 14.41
CA GLY A 208 -7.72 -14.28 13.40
C GLY A 208 -8.00 -13.74 12.00
N GLU A 209 -7.41 -14.37 10.97
CA GLU A 209 -7.81 -14.08 9.58
C GLU A 209 -9.22 -14.62 9.32
N PHE A 210 -9.98 -13.95 8.47
CA PHE A 210 -11.33 -14.36 8.08
C PHE A 210 -11.58 -14.05 6.61
N ARG A 211 -12.38 -14.91 5.95
CA ARG A 211 -12.80 -14.68 4.58
C ARG A 211 -13.87 -13.59 4.52
N VAL A 212 -13.70 -12.66 3.60
CA VAL A 212 -14.58 -11.51 3.38
C VAL A 212 -15.74 -11.87 2.46
N ASN A 213 -15.44 -12.52 1.33
CA ASN A 213 -16.47 -12.89 0.35
C ASN A 213 -17.27 -14.11 0.80
N ALA A 214 -18.59 -14.05 0.63
CA ALA A 214 -19.50 -15.16 0.89
C ALA A 214 -19.56 -16.14 -0.29
N THR A 215 -19.52 -15.62 -1.53
CA THR A 215 -19.52 -16.44 -2.75
C THR A 215 -18.10 -16.87 -3.06
N VAL A 216 -17.87 -18.17 -3.14
CA VAL A 216 -16.56 -18.78 -3.42
C VAL A 216 -16.44 -19.33 -4.85
N ALA A 217 -17.52 -19.22 -5.64
CA ALA A 217 -17.48 -19.60 -7.05
C ALA A 217 -16.80 -18.49 -7.85
N GLY A 218 -15.89 -18.84 -8.75
CA GLY A 218 -15.09 -17.89 -9.51
C GLY A 218 -13.93 -17.32 -8.69
N GLU A 219 -13.16 -16.47 -9.31
CA GLU A 219 -12.01 -15.81 -8.68
C GLU A 219 -12.43 -14.47 -8.06
N GLN A 220 -11.94 -14.19 -6.86
CA GLN A 220 -12.11 -12.95 -6.13
C GLN A 220 -10.73 -12.31 -5.99
N LYS A 221 -10.52 -11.10 -6.53
CA LYS A 221 -9.19 -10.50 -6.68
C LYS A 221 -9.17 -9.01 -6.37
N ALA A 222 -7.95 -8.49 -6.24
CA ALA A 222 -7.67 -7.06 -6.14
C ALA A 222 -8.58 -6.34 -5.12
N PRO A 223 -8.52 -6.71 -3.84
CA PRO A 223 -9.27 -6.01 -2.81
C PRO A 223 -8.78 -4.58 -2.65
N ASP A 224 -9.72 -3.70 -2.28
CA ASP A 224 -9.42 -2.40 -1.70
C ASP A 224 -10.26 -2.21 -0.44
N VAL A 225 -9.77 -1.42 0.51
CA VAL A 225 -10.42 -1.26 1.81
C VAL A 225 -10.46 0.19 2.25
N ALA A 226 -11.59 0.61 2.83
CA ALA A 226 -11.74 1.88 3.49
C ALA A 226 -12.26 1.67 4.91
N ARG A 227 -11.74 2.44 5.88
CA ARG A 227 -12.14 2.35 7.29
C ARG A 227 -12.55 3.72 7.81
N GLN A 228 -13.66 3.77 8.54
CA GLN A 228 -14.10 5.00 9.20
C GLN A 228 -13.38 5.19 10.53
N GLY A 229 -13.31 6.43 11.00
CA GLY A 229 -12.75 6.75 12.32
C GLY A 229 -13.43 6.05 13.50
N THR A 230 -14.66 5.54 13.31
CA THR A 230 -15.43 4.74 14.29
C THR A 230 -15.07 3.25 14.30
N GLY A 231 -14.22 2.80 13.36
CA GLY A 231 -13.78 1.41 13.25
C GLY A 231 -14.57 0.55 12.27
N GLU A 232 -15.71 1.04 11.73
CA GLU A 232 -16.41 0.37 10.64
C GLU A 232 -15.58 0.41 9.36
N PHE A 233 -15.60 -0.66 8.56
CA PHE A 233 -14.85 -0.73 7.32
C PHE A 233 -15.67 -1.35 6.19
N LEU A 234 -15.29 -1.03 4.97
CA LEU A 234 -15.82 -1.56 3.72
C LEU A 234 -14.68 -2.17 2.92
N VAL A 235 -14.88 -3.38 2.42
CA VAL A 235 -13.97 -4.02 1.46
C VAL A 235 -14.69 -4.12 0.12
N VAL A 236 -14.01 -3.75 -0.94
CA VAL A 236 -14.46 -3.94 -2.33
C VAL A 236 -13.45 -4.81 -3.07
N TRP A 237 -13.87 -5.54 -4.08
CA TRP A 237 -12.99 -6.44 -4.83
C TRP A 237 -13.56 -6.74 -6.22
N GLU A 238 -12.73 -7.24 -7.11
CA GLU A 238 -13.14 -7.80 -8.38
C GLU A 238 -13.68 -9.22 -8.17
N SER A 239 -14.83 -9.53 -8.76
CA SER A 239 -15.46 -10.85 -8.68
C SER A 239 -15.75 -11.39 -10.06
N PHE A 240 -15.15 -12.53 -10.41
CA PHE A 240 -15.31 -13.16 -11.70
C PHE A 240 -16.52 -14.10 -11.70
N GLY A 241 -17.41 -13.92 -12.69
CA GLY A 241 -18.51 -14.83 -12.96
C GLY A 241 -19.77 -14.68 -12.07
N GLN A 242 -19.87 -13.65 -11.23
CA GLN A 242 -21.04 -13.41 -10.35
C GLN A 242 -22.18 -12.68 -11.06
N ASP A 243 -21.91 -11.89 -12.07
CA ASP A 243 -22.88 -11.12 -12.85
C ASP A 243 -23.43 -11.87 -14.06
N GLY A 244 -23.04 -13.13 -14.27
CA GLY A 244 -23.47 -14.00 -15.36
C GLY A 244 -22.63 -13.90 -16.63
N ASP A 245 -21.65 -13.01 -16.67
CA ASP A 245 -20.65 -12.94 -17.72
C ASP A 245 -19.39 -13.70 -17.33
N GLN A 246 -18.95 -14.60 -18.20
CA GLN A 246 -17.67 -15.36 -18.04
C GLN A 246 -16.53 -14.75 -18.88
N THR A 247 -16.64 -13.44 -19.19
CA THR A 247 -15.63 -12.74 -20.00
C THR A 247 -14.97 -11.63 -19.22
#